data_b9e3f7d083136b1313ce325ff4fe00a7
#
_entry.id   b9e3f7d083136b1313ce325ff4fe00a7
#
_cell.length_a   1.000
_cell.length_b   1.000
_cell.length_c   1.000
_cell.angle_alpha   90.00
_cell.angle_beta   90.00
_cell.angle_gamma   90.00
#
_symmetry.space_group_name_H-M   'P 1'
#
loop_
_entity.id
_entity.type
_entity.pdbx_description
1 polymer ?
#
loop_
_entity_poly.entity_id
_entity_poly.type
_entity_poly.pdbx_seq_one_letter_code
_entity_poly.pdbx_strand_id
1 'polypeptide(L)'
;MNLISVIVTTYNWPAALTLCLESLFVQQDKNFEIIIADDGSSENNLETAKGYCTDSPVSLSYIHHEDKGFRAGTIRNKAVAICKGEYLLFIDGDCIVLPDFIAKHRQLALRGFFVPGNRVLLSQEYTQEVIEKRLALYAKPIGYFILLWLQKKINRLFGFFYLPLGLLRYVQPNKWQKAMTCNLGIWKSDFLIVNGFDELFEGWGYEDSDLVIRLVHAGIKRKEGRFAVPILHLWHSQNDKSNQDINYQRLMERLNKLDFIIAKKGVSQYID
;
A
#
# COMPACT_ATOMS: atom_id res chain seq x y z
N MET A 1 -3.65 -20.25 1.62
CA MET A 1 -2.80 -19.10 1.21
C MET A 1 -1.46 -19.24 1.90
N ASN A 2 -0.41 -19.44 1.13
CA ASN A 2 0.92 -19.71 1.69
C ASN A 2 1.65 -18.40 2.00
N LEU A 3 2.35 -17.82 1.08
CA LEU A 3 3.18 -16.65 1.26
C LEU A 3 2.43 -15.36 0.88
N ILE A 4 2.60 -14.28 1.65
CA ILE A 4 2.16 -12.92 1.32
C ILE A 4 3.40 -12.11 0.89
N SER A 5 3.32 -11.34 -0.20
CA SER A 5 4.35 -10.36 -0.56
C SER A 5 3.88 -8.96 -0.19
N VAL A 6 4.60 -8.32 0.72
CA VAL A 6 4.38 -6.92 1.12
C VAL A 6 5.28 -6.03 0.26
N ILE A 7 4.67 -5.23 -0.60
CA ILE A 7 5.36 -4.29 -1.49
C ILE A 7 5.34 -2.92 -0.84
N VAL A 8 6.51 -2.45 -0.39
CA VAL A 8 6.70 -1.18 0.30
C VAL A 8 7.25 -0.16 -0.69
N THR A 9 6.40 0.76 -1.15
CA THR A 9 6.84 1.80 -2.09
C THR A 9 7.47 2.96 -1.34
N THR A 10 8.69 3.37 -1.70
CA THR A 10 9.42 4.45 -1.03
C THR A 10 10.07 5.42 -2.04
N TYR A 11 10.29 6.65 -1.59
CA TYR A 11 11.05 7.66 -2.31
C TYR A 11 11.62 8.67 -1.32
N ASN A 12 12.95 8.82 -1.28
CA ASN A 12 13.70 9.87 -0.56
C ASN A 12 13.29 10.15 0.89
N TRP A 13 12.80 9.15 1.62
CA TRP A 13 12.41 9.32 3.03
C TRP A 13 12.86 8.15 3.92
N PRO A 14 14.18 8.01 4.17
CA PRO A 14 14.73 6.87 4.91
C PRO A 14 14.20 6.74 6.35
N ALA A 15 13.93 7.87 7.03
CA ALA A 15 13.39 7.84 8.39
C ALA A 15 11.98 7.25 8.46
N ALA A 16 11.12 7.55 7.49
CA ALA A 16 9.79 6.96 7.39
C ALA A 16 9.87 5.47 7.04
N LEU A 17 10.69 5.10 6.04
CA LEU A 17 10.93 3.72 5.66
C LEU A 17 11.39 2.87 6.85
N THR A 18 12.29 3.40 7.69
CA THR A 18 12.73 2.75 8.93
C THR A 18 11.55 2.37 9.83
N LEU A 19 10.66 3.32 10.13
CA LEU A 19 9.50 3.08 10.99
C LEU A 19 8.50 2.08 10.37
N CYS A 20 8.33 2.15 9.05
CA CYS A 20 7.51 1.20 8.29
C CYS A 20 8.07 -0.23 8.45
N LEU A 21 9.34 -0.43 8.15
CA LEU A 21 10.00 -1.75 8.23
C LEU A 21 10.01 -2.30 9.66
N GLU A 22 10.33 -1.48 10.67
CA GLU A 22 10.28 -1.89 12.07
C GLU A 22 8.87 -2.39 12.47
N SER A 23 7.80 -1.76 11.98
CA SER A 23 6.43 -2.20 12.21
C SER A 23 6.08 -3.52 11.50
N LEU A 24 6.71 -3.80 10.37
CA LEU A 24 6.59 -5.07 9.67
C LEU A 24 7.41 -6.19 10.36
N PHE A 25 8.57 -5.87 10.92
CA PHE A 25 9.41 -6.88 11.60
C PHE A 25 8.76 -7.44 12.86
N VAL A 26 7.84 -6.71 13.50
CA VAL A 26 7.13 -7.16 14.71
C VAL A 26 5.79 -7.86 14.40
N GLN A 27 5.47 -8.15 13.13
CA GLN A 27 4.23 -8.84 12.79
C GLN A 27 4.13 -10.22 13.47
N GLN A 28 2.93 -10.56 13.94
CA GLN A 28 2.63 -11.86 14.56
C GLN A 28 2.67 -13.00 13.54
N ASP A 29 2.14 -12.78 12.34
CA ASP A 29 2.22 -13.70 11.22
C ASP A 29 3.55 -13.48 10.50
N LYS A 30 4.42 -14.49 10.49
CA LYS A 30 5.76 -14.45 9.87
C LYS A 30 5.81 -15.01 8.45
N ASN A 31 4.70 -15.55 7.93
CA ASN A 31 4.68 -16.13 6.60
C ASN A 31 4.45 -15.08 5.50
N PHE A 32 5.38 -14.15 5.41
CA PHE A 32 5.41 -13.11 4.39
C PHE A 32 6.86 -12.75 4.01
N GLU A 33 7.00 -12.13 2.86
CA GLU A 33 8.22 -11.47 2.42
C GLU A 33 7.98 -9.97 2.24
N ILE A 34 9.04 -9.18 2.25
CA ILE A 34 9.03 -7.74 1.98
C ILE A 34 9.78 -7.46 0.70
N ILE A 35 9.20 -6.65 -0.19
CA ILE A 35 9.89 -6.10 -1.34
C ILE A 35 9.85 -4.57 -1.20
N ILE A 36 11.01 -3.95 -0.95
CA ILE A 36 11.15 -2.50 -0.99
C ILE A 36 11.21 -2.09 -2.45
N ALA A 37 10.23 -1.31 -2.88
CA ALA A 37 10.04 -0.80 -4.23
C ALA A 37 10.41 0.70 -4.24
N ASP A 38 11.65 1.02 -4.57
CA ASP A 38 12.21 2.37 -4.49
C ASP A 38 12.07 3.10 -5.84
N ASP A 39 11.30 4.20 -5.84
CA ASP A 39 10.93 4.98 -7.03
C ASP A 39 12.01 5.97 -7.47
N GLY A 40 13.30 5.62 -7.28
CA GLY A 40 14.41 6.44 -7.76
C GLY A 40 15.05 7.31 -6.67
N SER A 41 15.10 6.86 -5.43
CA SER A 41 15.72 7.62 -4.33
C SER A 41 17.22 7.82 -4.52
N SER A 42 17.73 8.86 -3.85
CA SER A 42 19.17 9.12 -3.69
C SER A 42 19.87 8.03 -2.86
N GLU A 43 21.21 8.04 -2.86
CA GLU A 43 22.06 7.05 -2.19
C GLU A 43 21.71 6.82 -0.70
N ASN A 44 21.36 7.87 0.03
CA ASN A 44 21.08 7.76 1.47
C ASN A 44 19.87 6.84 1.76
N ASN A 45 18.80 6.92 0.97
CA ASN A 45 17.66 6.01 1.10
C ASN A 45 18.03 4.59 0.67
N LEU A 46 18.87 4.48 -0.36
CA LEU A 46 19.39 3.22 -0.90
C LEU A 46 20.22 2.47 0.16
N GLU A 47 21.12 3.15 0.87
CA GLU A 47 21.93 2.57 1.93
C GLU A 47 21.07 2.09 3.10
N THR A 48 20.09 2.90 3.52
CA THR A 48 19.13 2.51 4.56
C THR A 48 18.39 1.22 4.16
N ALA A 49 17.85 1.17 2.95
CA ALA A 49 17.11 0.00 2.48
C ALA A 49 17.99 -1.25 2.38
N LYS A 50 19.23 -1.12 1.86
CA LYS A 50 20.19 -2.23 1.76
C LYS A 50 20.62 -2.74 3.13
N GLY A 51 20.82 -1.86 4.11
CA GLY A 51 21.16 -2.26 5.48
C GLY A 51 20.12 -3.23 6.06
N TYR A 52 18.85 -2.96 5.84
CA TYR A 52 17.77 -3.86 6.29
C TYR A 52 17.72 -5.21 5.56
N CYS A 53 18.22 -5.31 4.32
CA CYS A 53 18.24 -6.59 3.61
C CYS A 53 19.15 -7.62 4.28
N THR A 54 20.17 -7.19 5.01
CA THR A 54 21.13 -8.08 5.67
C THR A 54 20.59 -8.64 6.98
N ASP A 55 19.86 -7.82 7.78
CA ASP A 55 19.48 -8.14 9.16
C ASP A 55 17.96 -8.32 9.35
N SER A 56 17.20 -8.55 8.27
CA SER A 56 15.75 -8.70 8.33
C SER A 56 15.34 -10.03 8.95
N PRO A 57 14.34 -10.04 9.86
CA PRO A 57 13.79 -11.26 10.45
C PRO A 57 12.89 -12.05 9.49
N VAL A 58 12.62 -11.51 8.30
CA VAL A 58 11.85 -12.12 7.21
C VAL A 58 12.58 -11.92 5.89
N SER A 59 12.21 -12.69 4.86
CA SER A 59 12.78 -12.47 3.53
C SER A 59 12.52 -11.04 3.07
N LEU A 60 13.57 -10.29 2.76
CA LEU A 60 13.51 -8.91 2.31
C LEU A 60 14.34 -8.73 1.04
N SER A 61 13.73 -8.17 0.01
CA SER A 61 14.36 -7.81 -1.25
C SER A 61 14.21 -6.32 -1.51
N TYR A 62 15.14 -5.76 -2.25
CA TYR A 62 15.15 -4.36 -2.65
C TYR A 62 15.22 -4.25 -4.17
N ILE A 63 14.36 -3.44 -4.74
CA ILE A 63 14.35 -3.09 -6.15
C ILE A 63 14.27 -1.59 -6.32
N HIS A 64 15.04 -1.08 -7.27
CA HIS A 64 15.19 0.35 -7.53
C HIS A 64 15.20 0.62 -9.03
N HIS A 65 14.85 1.81 -9.44
CA HIS A 65 15.05 2.30 -10.79
C HIS A 65 15.52 3.77 -10.78
N GLU A 66 16.02 4.24 -11.91
CA GLU A 66 16.44 5.62 -12.09
C GLU A 66 15.31 6.61 -11.81
N ASP A 67 15.61 7.72 -11.13
CA ASP A 67 14.65 8.81 -10.91
C ASP A 67 14.29 9.48 -12.25
N LYS A 68 13.04 9.38 -12.62
CA LYS A 68 12.43 10.06 -13.77
C LYS A 68 11.08 10.66 -13.37
N GLY A 69 11.00 11.18 -12.14
CA GLY A 69 9.78 11.67 -11.52
C GLY A 69 8.90 10.57 -10.94
N PHE A 70 7.72 10.90 -10.47
CA PHE A 70 6.82 9.96 -9.80
C PHE A 70 6.34 8.85 -10.74
N ARG A 71 6.80 7.62 -10.50
CA ARG A 71 6.48 6.40 -11.27
C ARG A 71 6.19 5.21 -10.35
N ALA A 72 5.47 5.47 -9.27
CA ALA A 72 5.14 4.45 -8.27
C ALA A 72 4.46 3.21 -8.87
N GLY A 73 3.61 3.36 -9.90
CA GLY A 73 3.02 2.23 -10.62
C GLY A 73 4.06 1.32 -11.28
N THR A 74 5.06 1.93 -11.92
CA THR A 74 6.15 1.20 -12.59
C THR A 74 6.98 0.38 -11.59
N ILE A 75 7.42 1.00 -10.49
CA ILE A 75 8.26 0.28 -9.53
C ILE A 75 7.47 -0.81 -8.78
N ARG A 76 6.17 -0.60 -8.54
CA ARG A 76 5.28 -1.63 -8.00
C ARG A 76 5.14 -2.82 -8.96
N ASN A 77 5.00 -2.60 -10.28
CA ASN A 77 4.99 -3.67 -11.28
C ASN A 77 6.27 -4.49 -11.24
N LYS A 78 7.44 -3.83 -11.24
CA LYS A 78 8.74 -4.49 -11.13
C LYS A 78 8.87 -5.31 -9.84
N ALA A 79 8.38 -4.78 -8.71
CA ALA A 79 8.37 -5.51 -7.45
C ALA A 79 7.48 -6.77 -7.51
N VAL A 80 6.31 -6.69 -8.16
CA VAL A 80 5.43 -7.85 -8.35
C VAL A 80 6.07 -8.91 -9.23
N ALA A 81 6.88 -8.53 -10.22
CA ALA A 81 7.56 -9.48 -11.10
C ALA A 81 8.51 -10.40 -10.32
N ILE A 82 9.19 -9.90 -9.29
CA ILE A 82 10.15 -10.68 -8.48
C ILE A 82 9.52 -11.32 -7.22
N CYS A 83 8.30 -10.97 -6.84
CA CYS A 83 7.66 -11.47 -5.64
C CYS A 83 7.25 -12.95 -5.76
N LYS A 84 7.34 -13.69 -4.65
CA LYS A 84 7.03 -15.13 -4.56
C LYS A 84 5.64 -15.41 -3.98
N GLY A 85 5.06 -14.43 -3.29
CA GLY A 85 3.75 -14.60 -2.62
C GLY A 85 2.58 -14.64 -3.60
N GLU A 86 1.54 -15.38 -3.20
CA GLU A 86 0.28 -15.48 -3.95
C GLU A 86 -0.66 -14.30 -3.70
N TYR A 87 -0.47 -13.59 -2.61
CA TYR A 87 -1.25 -12.43 -2.21
C TYR A 87 -0.33 -11.23 -2.03
N LEU A 88 -0.68 -10.13 -2.68
CA LEU A 88 0.08 -8.89 -2.69
C LEU A 88 -0.54 -7.93 -1.67
N LEU A 89 0.29 -7.35 -0.80
CA LEU A 89 -0.07 -6.22 0.04
C LEU A 89 0.75 -5.02 -0.37
N PHE A 90 0.08 -4.00 -0.91
CA PHE A 90 0.71 -2.72 -1.22
C PHE A 90 0.58 -1.80 -0.01
N ILE A 91 1.71 -1.23 0.41
CA ILE A 91 1.79 -0.16 1.42
C ILE A 91 2.82 0.88 0.97
N ASP A 92 2.70 2.11 1.48
CA ASP A 92 3.71 3.13 1.25
C ASP A 92 4.75 3.13 2.39
N GLY A 93 5.98 3.54 2.10
CA GLY A 93 7.10 3.54 3.05
C GLY A 93 6.96 4.52 4.22
N ASP A 94 5.92 5.33 4.22
CA ASP A 94 5.51 6.23 5.31
C ASP A 94 4.32 5.72 6.13
N CYS A 95 4.03 4.42 6.01
CA CYS A 95 2.94 3.75 6.71
C CYS A 95 3.47 2.86 7.84
N ILE A 96 2.93 3.02 9.05
CA ILE A 96 3.21 2.16 10.20
C ILE A 96 2.01 1.24 10.40
N VAL A 97 2.25 -0.06 10.50
CA VAL A 97 1.22 -1.09 10.63
C VAL A 97 1.15 -1.66 12.05
N LEU A 98 -0.02 -2.16 12.46
CA LEU A 98 -0.18 -2.83 13.75
C LEU A 98 0.33 -4.27 13.70
N PRO A 99 0.69 -4.90 14.84
CA PRO A 99 1.32 -6.23 14.87
C PRO A 99 0.50 -7.36 14.28
N ASP A 100 -0.80 -7.21 14.15
CA ASP A 100 -1.73 -8.18 13.58
C ASP A 100 -2.16 -7.91 12.12
N PHE A 101 -1.53 -6.92 11.47
CA PHE A 101 -1.89 -6.45 10.14
C PHE A 101 -1.81 -7.56 9.07
N ILE A 102 -0.71 -8.30 9.02
CA ILE A 102 -0.54 -9.42 8.06
C ILE A 102 -1.55 -10.53 8.34
N ALA A 103 -1.72 -10.94 9.60
CA ALA A 103 -2.68 -11.97 10.00
C ALA A 103 -4.12 -11.58 9.62
N LYS A 104 -4.50 -10.33 9.83
CA LYS A 104 -5.83 -9.82 9.47
C LYS A 104 -6.05 -9.74 7.97
N HIS A 105 -5.05 -9.31 7.20
CA HIS A 105 -5.14 -9.36 5.74
C HIS A 105 -5.28 -10.80 5.24
N ARG A 106 -4.55 -11.76 5.81
CA ARG A 106 -4.69 -13.18 5.50
C ARG A 106 -6.11 -13.70 5.77
N GLN A 107 -6.73 -13.31 6.87
CA GLN A 107 -8.13 -13.67 7.18
C GLN A 107 -9.15 -13.03 6.24
N LEU A 108 -8.86 -11.82 5.74
CA LEU A 108 -9.74 -11.12 4.81
C LEU A 108 -9.57 -11.56 3.37
N ALA A 109 -8.42 -12.11 3.00
CA ALA A 109 -8.11 -12.53 1.64
C ALA A 109 -9.09 -13.62 1.16
N LEU A 110 -9.82 -13.32 0.09
CA LEU A 110 -10.76 -14.22 -0.56
C LEU A 110 -10.55 -14.12 -2.07
N ARG A 111 -10.47 -15.26 -2.77
CA ARG A 111 -10.31 -15.29 -4.24
C ARG A 111 -11.44 -14.51 -4.92
N GLY A 112 -11.10 -13.72 -5.94
CA GLY A 112 -12.04 -12.84 -6.62
C GLY A 112 -12.40 -11.57 -5.85
N PHE A 113 -11.63 -11.24 -4.81
CA PHE A 113 -11.81 -10.01 -4.03
C PHE A 113 -10.49 -9.30 -3.78
N PHE A 114 -10.49 -7.97 -3.93
CA PHE A 114 -9.47 -7.08 -3.39
C PHE A 114 -9.92 -6.48 -2.06
N VAL A 115 -8.96 -6.19 -1.17
CA VAL A 115 -9.21 -5.71 0.20
C VAL A 115 -8.54 -4.36 0.40
N PRO A 116 -9.25 -3.23 0.26
CA PRO A 116 -8.72 -1.93 0.66
C PRO A 116 -8.86 -1.75 2.17
N GLY A 117 -7.78 -1.39 2.84
CA GLY A 117 -7.81 -0.96 4.23
C GLY A 117 -8.13 0.54 4.38
N ASN A 118 -8.02 1.04 5.60
CA ASN A 118 -8.14 2.46 5.87
C ASN A 118 -6.82 3.02 6.43
N ARG A 119 -6.61 4.30 6.21
CA ARG A 119 -5.48 5.04 6.78
C ARG A 119 -5.95 6.00 7.85
N VAL A 120 -5.15 6.13 8.89
CA VAL A 120 -5.23 7.11 9.95
C VAL A 120 -4.08 8.08 9.74
N LEU A 121 -4.38 9.33 9.39
CA LEU A 121 -3.38 10.35 9.11
C LEU A 121 -2.90 10.98 10.41
N LEU A 122 -1.59 11.11 10.56
CA LEU A 122 -0.96 11.87 11.63
C LEU A 122 -0.94 13.37 11.27
N SER A 123 -0.94 14.24 12.29
CA SER A 123 -0.65 15.67 12.07
C SER A 123 0.83 15.88 11.72
N GLN A 124 1.15 17.03 11.13
CA GLN A 124 2.53 17.38 10.77
C GLN A 124 3.45 17.38 11.99
N GLU A 125 3.05 18.08 13.06
CA GLU A 125 3.82 18.22 14.29
C GLU A 125 4.05 16.85 14.96
N TYR A 126 3.00 16.02 14.96
CA TYR A 126 3.13 14.70 15.57
C TYR A 126 3.98 13.75 14.73
N THR A 127 3.95 13.87 13.41
CA THR A 127 4.86 13.12 12.52
C THR A 127 6.31 13.47 12.80
N GLN A 128 6.64 14.74 12.99
CA GLN A 128 7.99 15.17 13.37
C GLN A 128 8.41 14.53 14.70
N GLU A 129 7.53 14.59 15.72
CA GLU A 129 7.79 13.97 17.03
C GLU A 129 8.03 12.45 16.90
N VAL A 130 7.24 11.75 16.07
CA VAL A 130 7.36 10.30 15.83
C VAL A 130 8.70 9.96 15.20
N ILE A 131 9.13 10.74 14.20
CA ILE A 131 10.40 10.51 13.49
C ILE A 131 11.58 10.81 14.40
N GLU A 132 11.62 12.00 15.03
CA GLU A 132 12.74 12.42 15.89
C GLU A 132 12.99 11.47 17.06
N LYS A 133 11.89 11.00 17.69
CA LYS A 133 11.97 10.09 18.85
C LYS A 133 11.90 8.62 18.46
N ARG A 134 11.79 8.27 17.16
CA ARG A 134 11.58 6.91 16.67
C ARG A 134 10.49 6.17 17.46
N LEU A 135 9.31 6.80 17.61
CA LEU A 135 8.24 6.26 18.43
C LEU A 135 7.65 4.99 17.82
N ALA A 136 7.78 3.88 18.50
CA ALA A 136 7.18 2.59 18.12
C ALA A 136 5.65 2.63 18.30
N LEU A 137 4.93 3.30 17.39
CA LEU A 137 3.47 3.44 17.47
C LEU A 137 2.77 2.08 17.39
N TYR A 138 3.34 1.12 16.69
CA TYR A 138 2.84 -0.25 16.60
C TYR A 138 2.77 -0.99 17.95
N ALA A 139 3.55 -0.54 18.95
CA ALA A 139 3.58 -1.13 20.28
C ALA A 139 2.65 -0.42 21.29
N LYS A 140 1.93 0.63 20.87
CA LYS A 140 1.10 1.42 21.78
C LYS A 140 -0.28 0.79 22.00
N PRO A 141 -0.81 0.85 23.23
CA PRO A 141 -2.14 0.35 23.54
C PRO A 141 -3.21 1.28 22.96
N ILE A 142 -4.45 0.75 22.82
CA ILE A 142 -5.58 1.50 22.26
C ILE A 142 -5.86 2.83 22.97
N GLY A 143 -5.67 2.90 24.29
CA GLY A 143 -5.83 4.13 25.08
C GLY A 143 -4.92 5.26 24.64
N TYR A 144 -3.72 4.94 24.12
CA TYR A 144 -2.80 5.91 23.57
C TYR A 144 -3.39 6.58 22.32
N PHE A 145 -4.03 5.82 21.43
CA PHE A 145 -4.66 6.37 20.23
C PHE A 145 -5.90 7.20 20.54
N ILE A 146 -6.63 6.88 21.63
CA ILE A 146 -7.73 7.72 22.13
C ILE A 146 -7.19 9.10 22.52
N LEU A 147 -6.09 9.14 23.28
CA LEU A 147 -5.42 10.38 23.68
C LEU A 147 -4.94 11.18 22.46
N LEU A 148 -4.30 10.54 21.50
CA LEU A 148 -3.85 11.20 20.26
C LEU A 148 -5.01 11.81 19.47
N TRP A 149 -6.15 11.13 19.43
CA TRP A 149 -7.34 11.63 18.75
C TRP A 149 -7.93 12.86 19.48
N LEU A 150 -8.04 12.82 20.81
CA LEU A 150 -8.46 13.96 21.61
C LEU A 150 -7.53 15.17 21.43
N GLN A 151 -6.23 14.94 21.30
CA GLN A 151 -5.20 15.96 21.01
C GLN A 151 -5.16 16.40 19.55
N LYS A 152 -6.03 15.87 18.67
CA LYS A 152 -6.04 16.11 17.21
C LYS A 152 -4.71 15.73 16.50
N LYS A 153 -3.90 14.89 17.12
CA LYS A 153 -2.66 14.36 16.53
C LYS A 153 -2.92 13.29 15.46
N ILE A 154 -4.11 12.69 15.47
CA ILE A 154 -4.60 11.78 14.43
C ILE A 154 -6.01 12.18 13.99
N ASN A 155 -6.34 11.94 12.72
CA ASN A 155 -7.61 12.37 12.13
C ASN A 155 -8.80 11.44 12.42
N ARG A 156 -8.58 10.20 12.84
CA ARG A 156 -9.62 9.17 13.06
C ARG A 156 -9.23 8.22 14.17
N LEU A 157 -10.19 7.89 15.03
CA LEU A 157 -10.01 6.89 16.08
C LEU A 157 -10.58 5.52 15.70
N PHE A 158 -11.74 5.50 15.03
CA PHE A 158 -12.52 4.27 14.79
C PHE A 158 -11.78 3.20 13.95
N GLY A 159 -10.70 3.57 13.23
CA GLY A 159 -9.88 2.62 12.49
C GLY A 159 -9.22 1.56 13.38
N PHE A 160 -8.92 1.89 14.63
CA PHE A 160 -8.24 0.99 15.57
C PHE A 160 -9.16 -0.03 16.25
N PHE A 161 -10.48 0.16 16.18
CA PHE A 161 -11.42 -0.81 16.72
C PHE A 161 -11.68 -1.90 15.70
N TYR A 162 -11.36 -3.14 16.05
CA TYR A 162 -11.73 -4.29 15.25
C TYR A 162 -13.24 -4.54 15.36
N LEU A 163 -13.95 -4.45 14.23
CA LEU A 163 -15.37 -4.81 14.14
C LEU A 163 -15.53 -5.97 13.16
N PRO A 164 -16.11 -7.10 13.63
CA PRO A 164 -16.38 -8.24 12.78
C PRO A 164 -17.61 -7.97 11.90
N LEU A 165 -17.41 -7.19 10.82
CA LEU A 165 -18.51 -6.73 9.96
C LEU A 165 -19.25 -7.85 9.22
N GLY A 166 -18.76 -9.09 9.23
CA GLY A 166 -19.43 -10.22 8.57
C GLY A 166 -19.80 -9.91 7.11
N LEU A 167 -21.07 -10.08 6.77
CA LEU A 167 -21.61 -9.82 5.43
C LEU A 167 -21.56 -8.35 5.02
N LEU A 168 -21.49 -7.40 5.97
CA LEU A 168 -21.39 -5.98 5.66
C LEU A 168 -20.10 -5.60 4.92
N ARG A 169 -19.09 -6.49 4.92
CA ARG A 169 -17.86 -6.30 4.11
C ARG A 169 -18.09 -6.39 2.60
N TYR A 170 -19.23 -6.90 2.16
CA TYR A 170 -19.55 -7.16 0.75
C TYR A 170 -20.61 -6.21 0.17
N VAL A 171 -21.09 -5.22 0.96
CA VAL A 171 -22.23 -4.33 0.56
C VAL A 171 -21.92 -3.45 -0.65
N GLN A 172 -20.65 -3.13 -0.91
CA GLN A 172 -20.25 -2.27 -2.03
C GLN A 172 -19.21 -2.97 -2.92
N PRO A 173 -19.58 -4.06 -3.61
CA PRO A 173 -18.63 -4.93 -4.29
C PRO A 173 -17.90 -4.26 -5.45
N ASN A 174 -18.52 -3.28 -6.10
CA ASN A 174 -17.95 -2.59 -7.26
C ASN A 174 -17.39 -1.19 -6.95
N LYS A 175 -17.28 -0.84 -5.66
CA LYS A 175 -16.78 0.48 -5.25
C LYS A 175 -15.27 0.56 -5.41
N TRP A 176 -14.82 1.34 -6.36
CA TRP A 176 -13.39 1.61 -6.58
C TRP A 176 -12.85 2.78 -5.75
N GLN A 177 -13.71 3.75 -5.41
CA GLN A 177 -13.31 4.95 -4.69
C GLN A 177 -12.68 4.62 -3.32
N LYS A 178 -11.62 5.35 -2.98
CA LYS A 178 -10.87 5.21 -1.72
C LYS A 178 -10.20 3.83 -1.52
N ALA A 179 -10.03 3.05 -2.57
CA ALA A 179 -9.09 1.95 -2.57
C ALA A 179 -7.73 2.50 -3.00
N MET A 180 -6.78 2.55 -2.08
CA MET A 180 -5.48 3.21 -2.27
C MET A 180 -4.36 2.23 -1.97
N THR A 181 -3.30 2.26 -2.73
CA THR A 181 -2.16 1.34 -2.60
C THR A 181 -1.33 1.52 -1.33
N CYS A 182 -1.54 2.60 -0.60
CA CYS A 182 -0.99 2.70 0.75
C CYS A 182 -1.55 1.62 1.71
N ASN A 183 -2.67 0.96 1.36
CA ASN A 183 -3.23 -0.17 2.11
C ASN A 183 -4.20 -0.97 1.22
N LEU A 184 -3.64 -1.84 0.38
CA LEU A 184 -4.44 -2.59 -0.59
C LEU A 184 -3.94 -4.03 -0.72
N GLY A 185 -4.82 -4.99 -0.46
CA GLY A 185 -4.55 -6.41 -0.66
C GLY A 185 -5.22 -6.95 -1.93
N ILE A 186 -4.45 -7.67 -2.77
CA ILE A 186 -4.92 -8.25 -4.03
C ILE A 186 -4.28 -9.62 -4.24
N TRP A 187 -5.00 -10.59 -4.78
CA TRP A 187 -4.37 -11.83 -5.24
C TRP A 187 -3.46 -11.57 -6.44
N LYS A 188 -2.26 -12.15 -6.44
CA LYS A 188 -1.30 -12.00 -7.55
C LYS A 188 -1.92 -12.41 -8.88
N SER A 189 -2.71 -13.50 -8.91
CA SER A 189 -3.45 -13.90 -10.10
C SER A 189 -4.39 -12.80 -10.63
N ASP A 190 -5.12 -12.13 -9.76
CA ASP A 190 -6.08 -11.09 -10.14
C ASP A 190 -5.34 -9.83 -10.63
N PHE A 191 -4.20 -9.49 -10.00
CA PHE A 191 -3.32 -8.42 -10.46
C PHE A 191 -2.76 -8.68 -11.86
N LEU A 192 -2.36 -9.92 -12.14
CA LEU A 192 -1.83 -10.32 -13.44
C LEU A 192 -2.90 -10.32 -14.55
N ILE A 193 -4.15 -10.71 -14.25
CA ILE A 193 -5.28 -10.66 -15.20
C ILE A 193 -5.45 -9.24 -15.77
N VAL A 194 -5.29 -8.21 -14.93
CA VAL A 194 -5.43 -6.81 -15.37
C VAL A 194 -4.10 -6.20 -15.86
N ASN A 195 -3.03 -6.99 -15.93
CA ASN A 195 -1.68 -6.55 -16.30
C ASN A 195 -1.08 -5.51 -15.34
N GLY A 196 -1.43 -5.56 -14.05
CA GLY A 196 -0.87 -4.69 -13.04
C GLY A 196 -1.26 -3.21 -13.18
N PHE A 197 -0.37 -2.31 -12.73
CA PHE A 197 -0.54 -0.86 -12.91
C PHE A 197 -0.31 -0.48 -14.38
N ASP A 198 -1.12 0.46 -14.91
CA ASP A 198 -0.86 1.03 -16.24
C ASP A 198 0.17 2.16 -16.13
N GLU A 199 1.38 1.91 -16.64
CA GLU A 199 2.52 2.83 -16.60
C GLU A 199 2.36 4.06 -17.49
N LEU A 200 1.22 4.21 -18.15
CA LEU A 200 0.82 5.44 -18.82
C LEU A 200 0.35 6.51 -17.83
N PHE A 201 0.07 6.15 -16.56
CA PHE A 201 -0.17 7.11 -15.49
C PHE A 201 1.18 7.59 -14.95
N GLU A 202 1.74 8.60 -15.58
CA GLU A 202 2.96 9.28 -15.15
C GLU A 202 2.64 10.47 -14.26
N GLY A 203 3.49 10.74 -13.26
CA GLY A 203 3.23 11.74 -12.24
C GLY A 203 2.17 11.28 -11.24
N TRP A 204 1.87 12.12 -10.27
CA TRP A 204 0.97 11.76 -9.17
C TRP A 204 -0.50 11.74 -9.61
N GLY A 205 -1.19 10.68 -9.19
CA GLY A 205 -2.65 10.62 -9.14
C GLY A 205 -3.30 9.62 -10.09
N TYR A 206 -4.29 8.95 -9.54
CA TYR A 206 -5.24 8.04 -10.18
C TYR A 206 -4.70 6.69 -10.70
N GLU A 207 -3.41 6.37 -10.59
CA GLU A 207 -2.87 5.06 -10.94
C GLU A 207 -3.51 3.93 -10.09
N ASP A 208 -3.76 4.19 -8.80
CA ASP A 208 -4.48 3.29 -7.88
C ASP A 208 -5.93 3.06 -8.32
N SER A 209 -6.59 4.17 -8.67
CA SER A 209 -8.00 4.14 -9.08
C SER A 209 -8.18 3.40 -10.40
N ASP A 210 -7.26 3.59 -11.35
CA ASP A 210 -7.26 2.87 -12.62
C ASP A 210 -7.09 1.36 -12.41
N LEU A 211 -6.12 0.94 -11.58
CA LEU A 211 -5.94 -0.47 -11.24
C LEU A 211 -7.22 -1.07 -10.68
N VAL A 212 -7.83 -0.40 -9.70
CA VAL A 212 -9.04 -0.92 -9.02
C VAL A 212 -10.26 -0.94 -9.96
N ILE A 213 -10.41 0.04 -10.85
CA ILE A 213 -11.47 0.06 -11.86
C ILE A 213 -11.31 -1.15 -12.79
N ARG A 214 -10.09 -1.44 -13.27
CA ARG A 214 -9.83 -2.59 -14.13
C ARG A 214 -10.06 -3.92 -13.42
N LEU A 215 -9.75 -4.03 -12.12
CA LEU A 215 -10.12 -5.19 -11.31
C LEU A 215 -11.64 -5.37 -11.26
N VAL A 216 -12.41 -4.29 -11.04
CA VAL A 216 -13.88 -4.33 -11.04
C VAL A 216 -14.42 -4.73 -12.41
N HIS A 217 -13.88 -4.21 -13.50
CA HIS A 217 -14.25 -4.59 -14.87
C HIS A 217 -13.93 -6.07 -15.16
N ALA A 218 -12.86 -6.61 -14.59
CA ALA A 218 -12.52 -8.03 -14.64
C ALA A 218 -13.40 -8.92 -13.74
N GLY A 219 -14.41 -8.36 -13.06
CA GLY A 219 -15.29 -9.08 -12.15
C GLY A 219 -14.75 -9.31 -10.74
N ILE A 220 -13.57 -8.76 -10.42
CA ILE A 220 -12.96 -8.83 -9.08
C ILE A 220 -13.67 -7.82 -8.16
N LYS A 221 -14.20 -8.29 -7.04
CA LYS A 221 -15.08 -7.50 -6.18
C LYS A 221 -14.32 -6.92 -4.98
N ARG A 222 -14.87 -5.86 -4.40
CA ARG A 222 -14.36 -5.27 -3.14
C ARG A 222 -14.86 -6.05 -1.94
N LYS A 223 -13.95 -6.41 -1.04
CA LYS A 223 -14.23 -6.83 0.32
C LYS A 223 -13.68 -5.77 1.28
N GLU A 224 -14.54 -5.09 2.01
CA GLU A 224 -14.17 -3.95 2.85
C GLU A 224 -13.22 -4.34 3.99
N GLY A 225 -12.03 -3.72 4.04
CA GLY A 225 -11.03 -3.91 5.08
C GLY A 225 -11.16 -2.97 6.28
N ARG A 226 -12.08 -1.96 6.22
CA ARG A 226 -12.31 -1.06 7.35
C ARG A 226 -12.59 -1.81 8.65
N PHE A 227 -12.15 -1.23 9.77
CA PHE A 227 -12.26 -1.81 11.12
C PHE A 227 -11.56 -3.17 11.27
N ALA A 228 -10.60 -3.48 10.41
CA ALA A 228 -9.77 -4.67 10.54
C ALA A 228 -8.29 -4.39 10.31
N VAL A 229 -7.96 -3.68 9.24
CA VAL A 229 -6.58 -3.44 8.78
C VAL A 229 -6.28 -1.95 8.65
N PRO A 230 -6.23 -1.19 9.75
CA PRO A 230 -5.80 0.19 9.72
C PRO A 230 -4.28 0.31 9.54
N ILE A 231 -3.85 1.39 8.92
CA ILE A 231 -2.46 1.86 8.95
C ILE A 231 -2.39 3.27 9.53
N LEU A 232 -1.28 3.60 10.16
CA LEU A 232 -0.90 4.95 10.56
C LEU A 232 -0.05 5.53 9.43
N HIS A 233 -0.45 6.67 8.89
CA HIS A 233 0.23 7.30 7.76
C HIS A 233 0.87 8.60 8.25
N LEU A 234 2.17 8.70 8.12
CA LEU A 234 2.94 9.89 8.45
C LEU A 234 2.52 11.04 7.54
N TRP A 235 2.51 12.24 8.09
CA TRP A 235 2.21 13.42 7.29
C TRP A 235 3.40 13.76 6.38
N HIS A 236 3.12 14.07 5.14
CA HIS A 236 4.06 14.62 4.18
C HIS A 236 3.41 15.74 3.36
N SER A 237 4.21 16.62 2.79
CA SER A 237 3.73 17.61 1.82
C SER A 237 3.08 16.92 0.61
N GLN A 238 2.17 17.59 -0.06
CA GLN A 238 1.54 17.05 -1.26
C GLN A 238 2.56 16.93 -2.39
N ASN A 239 2.48 15.83 -3.14
CA ASN A 239 3.26 15.62 -4.35
C ASN A 239 2.90 16.64 -5.44
N ASP A 240 3.78 16.79 -6.42
CA ASP A 240 3.51 17.59 -7.61
C ASP A 240 2.26 17.04 -8.35
N LYS A 241 1.31 17.93 -8.59
CA LYS A 241 0.02 17.62 -9.23
C LYS A 241 -0.05 18.03 -10.70
N SER A 242 1.06 18.36 -11.32
CA SER A 242 1.11 18.86 -12.70
C SER A 242 0.39 17.94 -13.70
N ASN A 243 0.46 16.64 -13.51
CA ASN A 243 -0.19 15.64 -14.36
C ASN A 243 -1.59 15.21 -13.89
N GLN A 244 -2.10 15.76 -12.79
CA GLN A 244 -3.36 15.30 -12.18
C GLN A 244 -4.55 15.37 -13.14
N ASP A 245 -4.69 16.45 -13.91
CA ASP A 245 -5.81 16.64 -14.83
C ASP A 245 -5.76 15.67 -16.02
N ILE A 246 -4.58 15.42 -16.56
CA ILE A 246 -4.36 14.44 -17.64
C ILE A 246 -4.71 13.03 -17.14
N ASN A 247 -4.23 12.67 -15.97
CA ASN A 247 -4.51 11.38 -15.36
C ASN A 247 -6.01 11.23 -15.00
N TYR A 248 -6.67 12.32 -14.56
CA TYR A 248 -8.10 12.31 -14.32
C TYR A 248 -8.92 12.08 -15.59
N GLN A 249 -8.59 12.77 -16.69
CA GLN A 249 -9.25 12.54 -17.98
C GLN A 249 -9.09 11.09 -18.43
N ARG A 250 -7.87 10.54 -18.34
CA ARG A 250 -7.60 9.14 -18.64
C ARG A 250 -8.43 8.18 -17.78
N LEU A 251 -8.58 8.47 -16.47
CA LEU A 251 -9.44 7.69 -15.59
C LEU A 251 -10.91 7.74 -16.02
N MET A 252 -11.42 8.92 -16.39
CA MET A 252 -12.81 9.06 -16.85
C MET A 252 -13.08 8.25 -18.13
N GLU A 253 -12.12 8.19 -19.05
CA GLU A 253 -12.22 7.33 -20.24
C GLU A 253 -12.31 5.85 -19.86
N ARG A 254 -11.56 5.42 -18.81
CA ARG A 254 -11.57 4.03 -18.33
C ARG A 254 -12.92 3.67 -17.72
N LEU A 255 -13.49 4.53 -16.89
CA LEU A 255 -14.79 4.31 -16.25
C LEU A 255 -15.90 4.08 -17.23
N ASN A 256 -15.85 4.71 -18.41
CA ASN A 256 -16.87 4.61 -19.45
C ASN A 256 -16.67 3.40 -20.40
N LYS A 257 -15.56 2.67 -20.28
CA LYS A 257 -15.20 1.53 -21.14
C LYS A 257 -15.08 0.27 -20.29
N LEU A 258 -16.21 -0.42 -20.10
CA LEU A 258 -16.28 -1.63 -19.27
C LEU A 258 -15.43 -2.79 -19.80
N ASP A 259 -15.13 -2.80 -21.09
CA ASP A 259 -14.24 -3.76 -21.75
C ASP A 259 -12.75 -3.45 -21.57
N PHE A 260 -12.43 -2.28 -21.02
CA PHE A 260 -11.04 -1.93 -20.70
C PHE A 260 -10.60 -2.59 -19.38
N ILE A 261 -9.97 -3.76 -19.48
CA ILE A 261 -9.53 -4.59 -18.36
C ILE A 261 -8.01 -4.60 -18.23
N ILE A 262 -7.30 -4.75 -19.35
CA ILE A 262 -5.86 -4.98 -19.38
C ILE A 262 -5.11 -3.67 -19.57
N ALA A 263 -4.14 -3.37 -18.69
CA ALA A 263 -3.26 -2.23 -18.86
C ALA A 263 -2.46 -2.35 -20.17
N LYS A 264 -2.35 -1.24 -20.91
CA LYS A 264 -1.58 -1.23 -22.16
C LYS A 264 -0.08 -1.44 -21.91
N LYS A 265 0.42 -0.87 -20.84
CA LYS A 265 1.83 -0.95 -20.44
C LYS A 265 1.87 -1.31 -18.96
N GLY A 266 2.10 -2.57 -18.64
CA GLY A 266 1.96 -3.08 -17.28
C GLY A 266 3.02 -4.11 -16.91
N VAL A 267 2.68 -4.96 -15.92
CA VAL A 267 3.60 -5.91 -15.31
C VAL A 267 4.16 -6.94 -16.30
N SER A 268 3.46 -7.25 -17.38
CA SER A 268 3.92 -8.20 -18.41
C SER A 268 5.25 -7.82 -19.05
N GLN A 269 5.70 -6.55 -18.93
CA GLN A 269 7.01 -6.14 -19.42
C GLN A 269 8.19 -6.71 -18.59
N TYR A 270 7.92 -7.23 -17.40
CA TYR A 270 8.90 -7.65 -16.40
C TYR A 270 8.79 -9.13 -16.00
N ILE A 271 7.84 -9.85 -16.59
CA ILE A 271 7.60 -11.28 -16.35
C ILE A 271 7.86 -12.00 -17.68
N ASP A 272 8.74 -12.99 -17.65
CA ASP A 272 9.04 -13.88 -18.79
C ASP A 272 7.88 -14.84 -19.08
#